data_76ddb83970657b7719014b82e1296789
#
_entry.id   76ddb83970657b7719014b82e1296789
#
_cell.length_a   1.000
_cell.length_b   1.000
_cell.length_c   1.000
_cell.angle_alpha   90.00
_cell.angle_beta   90.00
_cell.angle_gamma   90.00
#
_symmetry.space_group_name_H-M   'P 1'
#
loop_
_entity.id
_entity.type
_entity.pdbx_description
1 polymer ?
#
loop_
_entity_poly.entity_id
_entity_poly.type
_entity_poly.pdbx_seq_one_letter_code
_entity_poly.pdbx_strand_id
1 'polypeptide(L)'
;MSREKILSAVSKNQPERAELPQDLKFESPGREELIEKFVQMVNFIGGKVVPVKTREDINQYVADHFKPTDRIITPIHGLVHYTHFTGDEDPHQFKNTELAILKPHFAVAENGSVWIMEDQMGHRVLPFICQHLAMVVDSQDILATMHEAYDFIQTQEYGFGTFIAGPSKTADIEQSLVLGAHGPRTLLVFLL
;
A
#
# COMPACT_ATOMS: atom_id res chain seq x y z
N MET A 1 24.02 20.95 25.12
CA MET A 1 24.99 20.46 24.11
C MET A 1 24.64 21.08 22.77
N SER A 2 25.64 21.56 22.01
CA SER A 2 25.36 22.16 20.69
C SER A 2 25.12 21.01 19.66
N ARG A 3 24.33 21.33 18.62
CA ARG A 3 24.07 20.44 17.48
C ARG A 3 25.37 19.88 16.88
N GLU A 4 26.38 20.72 16.76
CA GLU A 4 27.71 20.37 16.22
C GLU A 4 28.42 19.29 17.05
N LYS A 5 28.36 19.38 18.40
CA LYS A 5 28.94 18.36 19.28
C LYS A 5 28.24 17.01 19.12
N ILE A 6 26.92 17.00 18.96
CA ILE A 6 26.14 15.77 18.73
C ILE A 6 26.51 15.16 17.38
N LEU A 7 26.52 15.93 16.31
CA LEU A 7 26.87 15.45 14.97
C LEU A 7 28.32 14.92 14.90
N SER A 8 29.27 15.62 15.56
CA SER A 8 30.65 15.16 15.65
C SER A 8 30.77 13.85 16.43
N ALA A 9 30.03 13.68 17.53
CA ALA A 9 30.02 12.43 18.30
C ALA A 9 29.42 11.27 17.50
N VAL A 10 28.33 11.52 16.78
CA VAL A 10 27.71 10.52 15.89
C VAL A 10 28.68 10.09 14.80
N SER A 11 29.34 11.04 14.15
CA SER A 11 30.31 10.76 13.08
C SER A 11 31.52 9.95 13.58
N LYS A 12 32.01 10.22 14.80
CA LYS A 12 33.15 9.49 15.40
C LYS A 12 32.81 8.08 15.82
N ASN A 13 31.53 7.80 16.14
CA ASN A 13 31.08 6.52 16.64
C ASN A 13 30.38 5.67 15.57
N GLN A 14 30.47 6.05 14.29
CA GLN A 14 30.00 5.21 13.21
C GLN A 14 30.95 4.01 13.03
N PRO A 15 30.41 2.80 12.80
CA PRO A 15 31.21 1.66 12.42
C PRO A 15 31.92 1.90 11.08
N GLU A 16 32.99 1.17 10.83
CA GLU A 16 33.65 1.18 9.53
C GLU A 16 32.62 0.82 8.43
N ARG A 17 32.66 1.57 7.33
CA ARG A 17 31.80 1.29 6.18
C ARG A 17 32.18 -0.08 5.60
N ALA A 18 31.27 -1.03 5.71
CA ALA A 18 31.32 -2.24 4.90
C ALA A 18 30.73 -1.94 3.52
N GLU A 19 31.37 -2.44 2.48
CA GLU A 19 30.78 -2.41 1.14
C GLU A 19 29.52 -3.29 1.13
N LEU A 20 28.48 -2.80 0.48
CA LEU A 20 27.27 -3.60 0.25
C LEU A 20 27.64 -4.79 -0.64
N PRO A 21 27.07 -5.98 -0.37
CA PRO A 21 27.23 -7.13 -1.26
C PRO A 21 26.89 -6.72 -2.69
N GLN A 22 27.82 -6.88 -3.60
CA GLN A 22 27.60 -6.69 -5.03
C GLN A 22 27.14 -8.04 -5.59
N ASP A 23 26.25 -8.01 -6.60
CA ASP A 23 25.76 -9.21 -7.29
C ASP A 23 24.75 -10.10 -6.54
N LEU A 24 23.87 -9.51 -5.72
CA LEU A 24 22.69 -10.23 -5.22
C LEU A 24 21.75 -10.52 -6.40
N LYS A 25 21.85 -11.72 -6.96
CA LYS A 25 20.89 -12.19 -7.98
C LYS A 25 19.83 -13.03 -7.29
N PHE A 26 18.59 -12.57 -7.38
CA PHE A 26 17.43 -13.35 -6.97
C PHE A 26 16.82 -13.98 -8.21
N GLU A 27 16.56 -15.28 -8.16
CA GLU A 27 15.78 -15.93 -9.21
C GLU A 27 14.36 -15.38 -9.17
N SER A 28 13.91 -14.81 -10.29
CA SER A 28 12.53 -14.37 -10.43
C SER A 28 11.70 -15.56 -10.92
N PRO A 29 10.65 -15.97 -10.20
CA PRO A 29 9.77 -17.05 -10.62
C PRO A 29 9.01 -16.67 -11.89
N GLY A 30 8.40 -17.67 -12.55
CA GLY A 30 7.49 -17.41 -13.65
C GLY A 30 6.29 -16.56 -13.22
N ARG A 31 5.65 -15.88 -14.18
CA ARG A 31 4.57 -14.92 -13.86
C ARG A 31 3.43 -15.55 -13.06
N GLU A 32 2.99 -16.74 -13.42
CA GLU A 32 1.93 -17.44 -12.72
C GLU A 32 2.30 -17.74 -11.26
N GLU A 33 3.49 -18.29 -11.03
CA GLU A 33 4.01 -18.57 -9.69
C GLU A 33 4.16 -17.29 -8.85
N LEU A 34 4.57 -16.18 -9.49
CA LEU A 34 4.69 -14.87 -8.85
C LEU A 34 3.33 -14.36 -8.37
N ILE A 35 2.29 -14.48 -9.21
CA ILE A 35 0.92 -14.11 -8.86
C ILE A 35 0.40 -14.99 -7.71
N GLU A 36 0.59 -16.30 -7.80
CA GLU A 36 0.18 -17.22 -6.73
C GLU A 36 0.85 -16.89 -5.40
N LYS A 37 2.15 -16.62 -5.41
CA LYS A 37 2.90 -16.21 -4.23
C LYS A 37 2.37 -14.90 -3.64
N PHE A 38 2.10 -13.91 -4.48
CA PHE A 38 1.50 -12.65 -4.03
C PHE A 38 0.15 -12.87 -3.34
N VAL A 39 -0.75 -13.66 -3.98
CA VAL A 39 -2.07 -13.98 -3.41
C VAL A 39 -1.93 -14.70 -2.05
N GLN A 40 -1.02 -15.66 -1.96
CA GLN A 40 -0.75 -16.37 -0.70
C GLN A 40 -0.27 -15.41 0.40
N MET A 41 0.67 -14.52 0.06
CA MET A 41 1.23 -13.57 1.03
C MET A 41 0.22 -12.53 1.47
N VAL A 42 -0.60 -11.96 0.56
CA VAL A 42 -1.68 -11.04 0.94
C VAL A 42 -2.66 -11.71 1.90
N ASN A 43 -3.06 -12.94 1.64
CA ASN A 43 -3.96 -13.68 2.53
C ASN A 43 -3.28 -13.99 3.88
N PHE A 44 -2.01 -14.38 3.88
CA PHE A 44 -1.23 -14.68 5.08
C PHE A 44 -1.13 -13.47 6.02
N ILE A 45 -0.93 -12.27 5.46
CA ILE A 45 -0.84 -11.03 6.25
C ILE A 45 -2.21 -10.46 6.63
N GLY A 46 -3.31 -11.15 6.31
CA GLY A 46 -4.67 -10.79 6.70
C GLY A 46 -5.41 -9.87 5.72
N GLY A 47 -4.89 -9.69 4.51
CA GLY A 47 -5.63 -9.11 3.39
C GLY A 47 -6.52 -10.15 2.71
N LYS A 48 -7.26 -9.72 1.70
CA LYS A 48 -8.08 -10.58 0.83
C LYS A 48 -7.86 -10.20 -0.62
N VAL A 49 -7.60 -11.19 -1.49
CA VAL A 49 -7.51 -10.97 -2.93
C VAL A 49 -8.82 -11.40 -3.60
N VAL A 50 -9.30 -10.56 -4.51
CA VAL A 50 -10.46 -10.80 -5.37
C VAL A 50 -10.01 -10.67 -6.82
N PRO A 51 -9.94 -11.77 -7.58
CA PRO A 51 -9.66 -11.70 -9.00
C PRO A 51 -10.80 -10.98 -9.74
N VAL A 52 -10.45 -10.05 -10.60
CA VAL A 52 -11.38 -9.30 -11.44
C VAL A 52 -10.84 -9.23 -12.87
N LYS A 53 -11.72 -9.06 -13.85
CA LYS A 53 -11.33 -8.93 -15.26
C LYS A 53 -11.49 -7.50 -15.77
N THR A 54 -12.39 -6.77 -15.15
CA THR A 54 -12.78 -5.43 -15.59
C THR A 54 -13.04 -4.51 -14.39
N ARG A 55 -13.09 -3.20 -14.65
CA ARG A 55 -13.52 -2.23 -13.64
C ARG A 55 -14.99 -2.41 -13.25
N GLU A 56 -15.81 -2.95 -14.14
CA GLU A 56 -17.22 -3.24 -13.85
C GLU A 56 -17.36 -4.33 -12.80
N ASP A 57 -16.47 -5.34 -12.80
CA ASP A 57 -16.45 -6.36 -11.75
C ASP A 57 -16.16 -5.74 -10.38
N ILE A 58 -15.31 -4.69 -10.34
CA ILE A 58 -15.04 -3.93 -9.10
C ILE A 58 -16.30 -3.18 -8.67
N ASN A 59 -16.97 -2.47 -9.58
CA ASN A 59 -18.23 -1.75 -9.29
C ASN A 59 -19.29 -2.71 -8.76
N GLN A 60 -19.43 -3.88 -9.39
CA GLN A 60 -20.38 -4.90 -8.95
C GLN A 60 -20.02 -5.44 -7.55
N TYR A 61 -18.75 -5.76 -7.31
CA TYR A 61 -18.31 -6.20 -5.98
C TYR A 61 -18.63 -5.17 -4.90
N VAL A 62 -18.39 -3.89 -5.19
CA VAL A 62 -18.69 -2.80 -4.25
C VAL A 62 -20.19 -2.71 -4.01
N ALA A 63 -21.02 -2.80 -5.03
CA ALA A 63 -22.49 -2.76 -4.90
C ALA A 63 -23.04 -3.92 -4.06
N ASP A 64 -22.41 -5.10 -4.15
CA ASP A 64 -22.84 -6.30 -3.43
C ASP A 64 -22.41 -6.31 -1.94
N HIS A 65 -21.33 -5.59 -1.58
CA HIS A 65 -20.71 -5.71 -0.26
C HIS A 65 -20.80 -4.43 0.59
N PHE A 66 -21.12 -3.28 -0.03
CA PHE A 66 -21.24 -2.00 0.66
C PHE A 66 -22.63 -1.42 0.44
N LYS A 67 -23.08 -0.63 1.40
CA LYS A 67 -24.42 -0.02 1.34
C LYS A 67 -24.42 1.20 0.40
N PRO A 68 -25.54 1.53 -0.26
CA PRO A 68 -25.65 2.75 -1.05
C PRO A 68 -25.41 4.05 -0.28
N THR A 69 -25.52 3.99 1.06
CA THR A 69 -25.27 5.12 1.97
C THR A 69 -23.82 5.23 2.41
N ASP A 70 -22.99 4.22 2.14
CA ASP A 70 -21.59 4.21 2.54
C ASP A 70 -20.80 5.18 1.66
N ARG A 71 -19.94 5.95 2.29
CA ARG A 71 -19.10 6.89 1.57
C ARG A 71 -17.90 6.17 0.98
N ILE A 72 -17.91 6.01 -0.32
CA ILE A 72 -16.85 5.38 -1.09
C ILE A 72 -16.10 6.44 -1.88
N ILE A 73 -14.77 6.41 -1.85
CA ILE A 73 -13.91 7.40 -2.48
C ILE A 73 -12.87 6.68 -3.33
N THR A 74 -12.69 7.13 -4.56
CA THR A 74 -11.61 6.65 -5.44
C THR A 74 -11.13 7.74 -6.40
N PRO A 75 -9.81 7.92 -6.59
CA PRO A 75 -9.25 8.73 -7.66
C PRO A 75 -9.22 8.00 -9.02
N ILE A 76 -9.64 6.73 -9.08
CA ILE A 76 -9.55 5.91 -10.30
C ILE A 76 -10.69 6.27 -11.25
N HIS A 77 -10.34 6.86 -12.39
CA HIS A 77 -11.30 7.13 -13.44
C HIS A 77 -12.00 5.86 -13.94
N GLY A 78 -13.31 5.96 -14.20
CA GLY A 78 -14.12 4.84 -14.71
C GLY A 78 -14.69 3.91 -13.64
N LEU A 79 -14.43 4.17 -12.35
CA LEU A 79 -15.22 3.60 -11.26
C LEU A 79 -16.40 4.52 -10.92
N VAL A 80 -17.52 3.92 -10.48
CA VAL A 80 -18.78 4.64 -10.19
C VAL A 80 -18.59 5.72 -9.11
N HIS A 81 -17.72 5.47 -8.15
CA HIS A 81 -17.45 6.38 -7.03
C HIS A 81 -16.24 7.31 -7.28
N TYR A 82 -15.93 7.58 -8.56
CA TYR A 82 -14.83 8.48 -8.89
C TYR A 82 -15.00 9.84 -8.20
N THR A 83 -13.93 10.27 -7.53
CA THR A 83 -13.86 11.54 -6.83
C THR A 83 -12.74 12.37 -7.44
N HIS A 84 -13.06 13.59 -7.84
CA HIS A 84 -12.06 14.55 -8.29
C HIS A 84 -11.39 15.20 -7.07
N PHE A 85 -10.07 15.31 -7.11
CA PHE A 85 -9.26 15.96 -6.07
C PHE A 85 -8.61 17.20 -6.64
N THR A 86 -8.60 18.28 -5.85
CA THR A 86 -7.96 19.57 -6.18
C THR A 86 -6.59 19.71 -5.52
N GLY A 87 -6.32 18.87 -4.52
CA GLY A 87 -5.04 18.81 -3.80
C GLY A 87 -4.94 19.74 -2.58
N ASP A 88 -5.97 20.54 -2.33
CA ASP A 88 -6.05 21.50 -1.22
C ASP A 88 -7.17 21.18 -0.20
N GLU A 89 -7.76 19.98 -0.31
CA GLU A 89 -8.82 19.55 0.59
C GLU A 89 -8.33 19.44 2.04
N ASP A 90 -9.19 19.84 2.99
CA ASP A 90 -8.97 19.55 4.41
C ASP A 90 -9.05 18.04 4.66
N PRO A 91 -7.98 17.39 5.18
CA PRO A 91 -7.97 15.95 5.44
C PRO A 91 -9.12 15.48 6.35
N HIS A 92 -9.65 16.34 7.23
CA HIS A 92 -10.79 16.01 8.09
C HIS A 92 -12.10 15.78 7.33
N GLN A 93 -12.20 16.25 6.09
CA GLN A 93 -13.35 15.97 5.22
C GLN A 93 -13.49 14.47 4.91
N PHE A 94 -12.40 13.69 5.01
CA PHE A 94 -12.37 12.27 4.67
C PHE A 94 -12.65 11.35 5.87
N LYS A 95 -12.89 11.88 7.08
CA LYS A 95 -13.08 11.10 8.32
C LYS A 95 -14.19 10.03 8.28
N ASN A 96 -15.16 10.20 7.40
CA ASN A 96 -16.30 9.27 7.27
C ASN A 96 -16.19 8.40 6.01
N THR A 97 -14.98 8.16 5.52
CA THR A 97 -14.75 7.28 4.37
C THR A 97 -14.89 5.83 4.81
N GLU A 98 -15.90 5.15 4.30
CA GLU A 98 -16.10 3.71 4.54
C GLU A 98 -15.11 2.88 3.73
N LEU A 99 -15.01 3.14 2.44
CA LEU A 99 -14.10 2.46 1.53
C LEU A 99 -13.29 3.47 0.72
N ALA A 100 -11.97 3.32 0.72
CA ALA A 100 -11.10 3.95 -0.26
C ALA A 100 -10.62 2.91 -1.28
N ILE A 101 -10.72 3.20 -2.59
CA ILE A 101 -10.23 2.33 -3.66
C ILE A 101 -9.10 3.06 -4.37
N LEU A 102 -7.88 2.55 -4.28
CA LEU A 102 -6.68 3.18 -4.80
C LEU A 102 -5.95 2.26 -5.79
N LYS A 103 -5.15 2.84 -6.68
CA LYS A 103 -4.29 2.06 -7.57
C LYS A 103 -2.83 2.25 -7.14
N PRO A 104 -2.15 1.23 -6.62
CA PRO A 104 -0.72 1.30 -6.31
C PRO A 104 0.11 1.31 -7.59
N HIS A 105 1.39 1.70 -7.48
CA HIS A 105 2.33 1.67 -8.59
C HIS A 105 2.77 0.24 -8.93
N PHE A 106 2.96 -0.56 -7.87
CA PHE A 106 3.29 -1.98 -7.99
C PHE A 106 2.95 -2.72 -6.69
N ALA A 107 3.01 -4.04 -6.77
CA ALA A 107 2.90 -4.95 -5.64
C ALA A 107 4.17 -5.80 -5.51
N VAL A 108 4.41 -6.41 -4.34
CA VAL A 108 5.60 -7.24 -4.07
C VAL A 108 5.15 -8.61 -3.57
N ALA A 109 5.52 -9.65 -4.32
CA ALA A 109 5.12 -11.01 -4.00
C ALA A 109 5.84 -11.58 -2.77
N GLU A 110 7.03 -11.10 -2.46
CA GLU A 110 7.83 -11.54 -1.32
C GLU A 110 7.10 -11.39 0.02
N ASN A 111 6.34 -10.30 0.19
CA ASN A 111 5.72 -9.95 1.46
C ASN A 111 4.25 -9.51 1.36
N GLY A 112 3.66 -9.53 0.15
CA GLY A 112 2.27 -9.15 -0.07
C GLY A 112 1.99 -7.65 0.08
N SER A 113 3.02 -6.81 0.08
CA SER A 113 2.86 -5.36 0.15
C SER A 113 2.55 -4.75 -1.21
N VAL A 114 1.96 -3.56 -1.19
CA VAL A 114 1.78 -2.71 -2.36
C VAL A 114 2.46 -1.37 -2.11
N TRP A 115 3.08 -0.79 -3.14
CA TRP A 115 3.70 0.52 -3.09
C TRP A 115 2.81 1.57 -3.75
N ILE A 116 2.50 2.62 -3.03
CA ILE A 116 1.71 3.73 -3.53
C ILE A 116 2.38 5.06 -3.20
N MET A 117 2.45 5.95 -4.18
CA MET A 117 2.88 7.34 -4.01
C MET A 117 1.68 8.28 -4.01
N GLU A 118 1.90 9.51 -3.60
CA GLU A 118 0.85 10.52 -3.40
C GLU A 118 0.05 10.88 -4.66
N ASP A 119 0.67 10.76 -5.84
CA ASP A 119 0.02 11.02 -7.12
C ASP A 119 -1.15 10.06 -7.42
N GLN A 120 -1.13 8.85 -6.84
CA GLN A 120 -2.18 7.83 -6.98
C GLN A 120 -3.13 7.77 -5.77
N MET A 121 -2.86 8.54 -4.72
CA MET A 121 -3.70 8.52 -3.51
C MET A 121 -4.94 9.41 -3.62
N GLY A 122 -4.95 10.39 -4.55
CA GLY A 122 -5.91 11.49 -4.54
C GLY A 122 -5.64 12.44 -3.38
N HIS A 123 -5.68 11.96 -2.15
CA HIS A 123 -5.23 12.68 -0.96
C HIS A 123 -4.41 11.73 -0.05
N ARG A 124 -3.28 12.24 0.51
CA ARG A 124 -2.35 11.43 1.33
C ARG A 124 -3.00 10.75 2.53
N VAL A 125 -4.10 11.27 3.05
CA VAL A 125 -4.79 10.72 4.22
C VAL A 125 -5.64 9.49 3.88
N LEU A 126 -6.09 9.33 2.62
CA LEU A 126 -7.07 8.31 2.24
C LEU A 126 -6.65 6.87 2.58
N PRO A 127 -5.40 6.44 2.35
CA PRO A 127 -5.00 5.07 2.69
C PRO A 127 -5.07 4.75 4.17
N PHE A 128 -5.15 5.77 5.03
CA PHE A 128 -5.06 5.63 6.49
C PHE A 128 -6.35 5.96 7.23
N ILE A 129 -7.19 6.85 6.68
CA ILE A 129 -8.39 7.35 7.38
C ILE A 129 -9.65 6.50 7.11
N CYS A 130 -9.66 5.74 6.04
CA CYS A 130 -10.79 4.91 5.64
C CYS A 130 -10.98 3.71 6.59
N GLN A 131 -12.23 3.21 6.68
CA GLN A 131 -12.53 1.98 7.45
C GLN A 131 -12.06 0.73 6.71
N HIS A 132 -12.19 0.72 5.39
CA HIS A 132 -11.80 -0.35 4.50
C HIS A 132 -10.93 0.21 3.37
N LEU A 133 -9.82 -0.45 3.06
CA LEU A 133 -8.93 -0.07 1.98
C LEU A 133 -8.97 -1.14 0.90
N ALA A 134 -9.17 -0.73 -0.35
CA ALA A 134 -9.05 -1.59 -1.53
C ALA A 134 -7.93 -1.08 -2.44
N MET A 135 -7.11 -2.00 -2.94
CA MET A 135 -6.06 -1.73 -3.91
C MET A 135 -6.36 -2.43 -5.22
N VAL A 136 -6.32 -1.71 -6.33
CA VAL A 136 -6.48 -2.28 -7.68
C VAL A 136 -5.10 -2.53 -8.25
N VAL A 137 -4.68 -3.79 -8.25
CA VAL A 137 -3.36 -4.24 -8.70
C VAL A 137 -3.51 -4.90 -10.07
N ASP A 138 -2.73 -4.42 -11.03
CA ASP A 138 -2.56 -5.14 -12.30
C ASP A 138 -1.57 -6.30 -12.08
N SER A 139 -1.92 -7.49 -12.54
CA SER A 139 -1.04 -8.65 -12.41
C SER A 139 0.32 -8.46 -13.07
N GLN A 140 0.45 -7.54 -14.03
CA GLN A 140 1.72 -7.18 -14.65
C GLN A 140 2.62 -6.31 -13.76
N ASP A 141 2.04 -5.63 -12.77
CA ASP A 141 2.75 -4.72 -11.86
C ASP A 141 3.20 -5.42 -10.55
N ILE A 142 3.26 -6.76 -10.54
CA ILE A 142 3.78 -7.52 -9.40
C ILE A 142 5.28 -7.77 -9.59
N LEU A 143 6.09 -7.29 -8.64
CA LEU A 143 7.52 -7.54 -8.51
C LEU A 143 7.78 -8.75 -7.62
N ALA A 144 8.90 -9.44 -7.82
CA ALA A 144 9.22 -10.63 -7.05
C ALA A 144 9.71 -10.29 -5.64
N THR A 145 10.58 -9.28 -5.51
CA THR A 145 11.34 -8.99 -4.30
C THR A 145 11.30 -7.53 -3.89
N MET A 146 11.61 -7.26 -2.64
CA MET A 146 11.82 -5.88 -2.16
C MET A 146 13.03 -5.21 -2.81
N HIS A 147 14.03 -5.97 -3.28
CA HIS A 147 15.17 -5.41 -4.01
C HIS A 147 14.72 -4.78 -5.32
N GLU A 148 13.92 -5.50 -6.13
CA GLU A 148 13.33 -4.94 -7.35
C GLU A 148 12.46 -3.71 -7.06
N ALA A 149 11.72 -3.75 -5.94
CA ALA A 149 10.91 -2.62 -5.50
C ALA A 149 11.75 -1.37 -5.22
N TYR A 150 12.86 -1.51 -4.50
CA TYR A 150 13.76 -0.39 -4.21
C TYR A 150 14.52 0.10 -5.45
N ASP A 151 14.86 -0.79 -6.38
CA ASP A 151 15.44 -0.39 -7.67
C ASP A 151 14.46 0.48 -8.48
N PHE A 152 13.18 0.17 -8.44
CA PHE A 152 12.14 1.02 -9.03
C PHE A 152 12.04 2.37 -8.32
N ILE A 153 11.93 2.36 -6.97
CA ILE A 153 11.69 3.57 -6.16
C ILE A 153 12.81 4.59 -6.31
N GLN A 154 14.08 4.16 -6.32
CA GLN A 154 15.22 5.08 -6.41
C GLN A 154 15.30 5.84 -7.73
N THR A 155 14.56 5.42 -8.75
CA THR A 155 14.48 6.10 -10.06
C THR A 155 13.34 7.12 -10.13
N GLN A 156 12.50 7.21 -9.08
CA GLN A 156 11.31 8.07 -9.05
C GLN A 156 11.54 9.32 -8.20
N GLU A 157 10.96 10.43 -8.66
CA GLU A 157 10.85 11.65 -7.85
C GLU A 157 9.46 11.70 -7.22
N TYR A 158 9.37 11.73 -5.90
CA TYR A 158 8.10 11.83 -5.17
C TYR A 158 8.29 12.54 -3.83
N GLY A 159 7.24 13.17 -3.32
CA GLY A 159 7.25 13.81 -2.00
C GLY A 159 6.88 12.83 -0.88
N PHE A 160 5.92 11.94 -1.15
CA PHE A 160 5.46 10.93 -0.21
C PHE A 160 5.11 9.63 -0.92
N GLY A 161 5.57 8.51 -0.35
CA GLY A 161 5.22 7.15 -0.77
C GLY A 161 5.25 6.20 0.42
N THR A 162 4.50 5.11 0.34
CA THR A 162 4.43 4.14 1.42
C THR A 162 4.19 2.73 0.90
N PHE A 163 4.75 1.74 1.60
CA PHE A 163 4.35 0.35 1.48
C PHE A 163 3.15 0.09 2.40
N ILE A 164 2.15 -0.61 1.89
CA ILE A 164 0.98 -1.06 2.65
C ILE A 164 0.91 -2.58 2.57
N ALA A 165 0.89 -3.25 3.72
CA ALA A 165 0.93 -4.70 3.84
C ALA A 165 -0.13 -5.18 4.84
N GLY A 166 -1.28 -5.63 4.34
CA GLY A 166 -2.39 -6.08 5.18
C GLY A 166 -3.18 -4.96 5.85
N PRO A 167 -4.17 -5.30 6.67
CA PRO A 167 -4.94 -4.34 7.47
C PRO A 167 -4.09 -3.73 8.59
N SER A 168 -4.54 -2.60 9.15
CA SER A 168 -3.88 -1.98 10.30
C SER A 168 -3.89 -2.91 11.51
N LYS A 169 -2.71 -3.18 12.05
CA LYS A 169 -2.50 -4.06 13.22
C LYS A 169 -1.74 -3.32 14.30
N THR A 170 -2.28 -3.32 15.51
CA THR A 170 -1.60 -2.79 16.71
C THR A 170 -1.45 -3.92 17.70
N ALA A 171 -0.22 -4.22 18.13
CA ALA A 171 0.10 -5.36 19.00
C ALA A 171 0.56 -4.93 20.40
N ASP A 172 0.49 -3.65 20.74
CA ASP A 172 1.22 -3.10 21.91
C ASP A 172 0.36 -2.85 23.15
N ILE A 173 -0.96 -3.05 23.09
CA ILE A 173 -1.82 -2.85 24.23
C ILE A 173 -2.25 -4.22 24.77
N GLU A 174 -1.74 -4.60 25.95
CA GLU A 174 -2.10 -5.82 26.70
C GLU A 174 -1.89 -7.14 25.93
N GLN A 175 -0.92 -7.19 25.00
CA GLN A 175 -0.64 -8.36 24.15
C GLN A 175 -1.83 -8.81 23.28
N SER A 176 -2.82 -7.95 23.09
CA SER A 176 -3.97 -8.20 22.23
C SER A 176 -3.77 -7.55 20.86
N LEU A 177 -3.98 -8.33 19.80
CA LEU A 177 -3.96 -7.83 18.43
C LEU A 177 -5.26 -7.04 18.17
N VAL A 178 -5.16 -5.73 18.02
CA VAL A 178 -6.27 -4.87 17.63
C VAL A 178 -6.17 -4.51 16.16
N LEU A 179 -7.23 -4.80 15.40
CA LEU A 179 -7.33 -4.44 13.99
C LEU A 179 -8.04 -3.10 13.83
N GLY A 180 -7.48 -2.21 12.99
CA GLY A 180 -8.14 -0.96 12.63
C GLY A 180 -8.11 0.14 13.68
N ALA A 181 -7.23 0.10 14.67
CA ALA A 181 -7.12 1.17 15.67
C ALA A 181 -6.56 2.48 15.09
N HIS A 182 -5.63 2.39 14.14
CA HIS A 182 -4.95 3.53 13.53
C HIS A 182 -4.87 3.44 12.00
N GLY A 183 -5.89 2.84 11.35
CA GLY A 183 -5.95 2.68 9.91
C GLY A 183 -7.03 1.69 9.50
N PRO A 184 -7.03 1.23 8.25
CA PRO A 184 -8.08 0.37 7.73
C PRO A 184 -8.20 -0.96 8.49
N ARG A 185 -9.43 -1.37 8.78
CA ARG A 185 -9.75 -2.66 9.39
C ARG A 185 -9.52 -3.83 8.46
N THR A 186 -9.63 -3.59 7.15
CA THR A 186 -9.43 -4.61 6.12
C THR A 186 -8.62 -4.06 4.97
N LEU A 187 -7.82 -4.92 4.37
CA LEU A 187 -7.21 -4.68 3.07
C LEU A 187 -7.79 -5.65 2.05
N LEU A 188 -8.35 -5.10 0.97
CA LEU A 188 -8.82 -5.82 -0.19
C LEU A 188 -7.89 -5.54 -1.37
N VAL A 189 -7.57 -6.57 -2.16
CA VAL A 189 -6.83 -6.40 -3.41
C VAL A 189 -7.69 -6.92 -4.55
N PHE A 190 -8.12 -6.03 -5.43
CA PHE A 190 -8.68 -6.39 -6.73
C PHE A 190 -7.51 -6.67 -7.68
N LEU A 191 -7.38 -7.90 -8.12
CA LEU A 191 -6.32 -8.35 -9.01
C LEU A 191 -6.85 -8.48 -10.44
N LEU A 192 -6.32 -7.60 -11.33
CA LEU A 192 -6.61 -7.53 -12.77
C LEU A 192 -5.64 -8.36 -13.58
#